data_5d3fb91c97c198c0d9bc2bd527085b91
#
_entry.id   5d3fb91c97c198c0d9bc2bd527085b91
#
_cell.length_a   1.000
_cell.length_b   1.000
_cell.length_c   1.000
_cell.angle_alpha   90.00
_cell.angle_beta   90.00
_cell.angle_gamma   90.00
#
_symmetry.space_group_name_H-M   'P 1'
#
loop_
_entity.id
_entity.type
_entity.pdbx_description
1 polymer ?
#
loop_
_entity_poly.entity_id
_entity_poly.type
_entity_poly.pdbx_seq_one_letter_code
_entity_poly.pdbx_strand_id
1 'polypeptide(L)'
;LKKLSTKEILQQNLNRTSPLKKDFILWLHDIRSLHNVGAAFRSADAFGIRELWLSGFSPVPPRPEITKTAIGAEENVNWKQIQSIPEAVQQLKSDGYTIVGLEQTTTSKLLHQYKLPSKKICLVLGNEVTGIGDDLIPHLDASVEIPQFGMKHSLNVSVAGGVALYAFFEKFEDLKNS
;
A
#
# COMPACT_ATOMS: atom_id res chain seq x y z
N LEU A 1 -0.10 -18.74 -27.86
CA LEU A 1 -0.48 -17.72 -26.88
C LEU A 1 -1.55 -16.79 -27.48
N LYS A 2 -2.66 -16.58 -26.76
CA LYS A 2 -3.75 -15.67 -27.15
C LYS A 2 -3.99 -14.69 -25.99
N LYS A 3 -4.16 -13.40 -26.32
CA LYS A 3 -4.53 -12.39 -25.30
C LYS A 3 -5.97 -12.61 -24.85
N LEU A 4 -6.19 -12.48 -23.55
CA LEU A 4 -7.54 -12.43 -23.00
C LEU A 4 -8.21 -11.08 -23.32
N SER A 5 -9.50 -11.10 -23.57
CA SER A 5 -10.31 -9.90 -23.65
C SER A 5 -10.57 -9.33 -22.25
N THR A 6 -10.90 -8.04 -22.16
CA THR A 6 -11.27 -7.39 -20.90
C THR A 6 -12.40 -8.13 -20.17
N LYS A 7 -13.38 -8.66 -20.91
CA LYS A 7 -14.50 -9.43 -20.35
C LYS A 7 -14.04 -10.75 -19.72
N GLU A 8 -13.13 -11.47 -20.37
CA GLU A 8 -12.54 -12.72 -19.83
C GLU A 8 -11.72 -12.45 -18.57
N ILE A 9 -10.91 -11.36 -18.57
CA ILE A 9 -10.13 -10.93 -17.40
C ILE A 9 -11.07 -10.60 -16.23
N LEU A 10 -12.11 -9.80 -16.46
CA LEU A 10 -13.09 -9.44 -15.42
C LEU A 10 -13.75 -10.69 -14.82
N GLN A 11 -14.17 -11.64 -15.65
CA GLN A 11 -14.77 -12.87 -15.19
C GLN A 11 -13.82 -13.71 -14.34
N GLN A 12 -12.53 -13.77 -14.68
CA GLN A 12 -11.53 -14.43 -13.87
C GLN A 12 -11.34 -13.73 -12.51
N ASN A 13 -11.33 -12.38 -12.51
CA ASN A 13 -11.14 -11.60 -11.29
C ASN A 13 -12.30 -11.75 -10.31
N LEU A 14 -13.56 -11.80 -10.82
CA LEU A 14 -14.75 -12.02 -10.00
C LEU A 14 -14.75 -13.37 -9.27
N ASN A 15 -14.04 -14.36 -9.81
CA ASN A 15 -13.92 -15.70 -9.22
C ASN A 15 -12.72 -15.85 -8.27
N ARG A 16 -11.94 -14.80 -8.07
CA ARG A 16 -10.75 -14.82 -7.20
C ARG A 16 -10.99 -14.01 -5.93
N THR A 17 -10.44 -14.49 -4.83
CA THR A 17 -10.43 -13.73 -3.58
C THR A 17 -8.99 -13.44 -3.19
N SER A 18 -8.65 -12.16 -3.09
CA SER A 18 -7.31 -11.74 -2.69
C SER A 18 -6.99 -12.18 -1.25
N PRO A 19 -5.79 -12.68 -0.98
CA PRO A 19 -5.33 -12.95 0.37
C PRO A 19 -5.22 -11.67 1.22
N LEU A 20 -5.09 -10.50 0.58
CA LEU A 20 -4.96 -9.21 1.24
C LEU A 20 -6.31 -8.58 1.63
N LYS A 21 -7.44 -9.13 1.16
CA LYS A 21 -8.77 -8.50 1.26
C LYS A 21 -9.24 -8.19 2.68
N LYS A 22 -8.85 -9.00 3.66
CA LYS A 22 -9.32 -8.87 5.05
C LYS A 22 -8.35 -8.13 5.95
N ASP A 23 -7.06 -8.28 5.69
CA ASP A 23 -6.03 -8.07 6.70
C ASP A 23 -4.90 -7.14 6.23
N PHE A 24 -5.09 -6.45 5.08
CA PHE A 24 -4.08 -5.54 4.54
C PHE A 24 -4.63 -4.13 4.33
N ILE A 25 -3.98 -3.15 4.94
CA ILE A 25 -4.25 -1.71 4.77
C ILE A 25 -3.03 -1.09 4.08
N LEU A 26 -3.29 -0.25 3.07
CA LEU A 26 -2.28 0.63 2.50
C LEU A 26 -2.50 2.05 3.02
N TRP A 27 -1.52 2.64 3.70
CA TRP A 27 -1.60 3.98 4.25
C TRP A 27 -0.66 4.93 3.49
N LEU A 28 -1.22 5.92 2.81
CA LEU A 28 -0.50 6.99 2.12
C LEU A 28 -0.45 8.21 3.04
N HIS A 29 0.75 8.60 3.47
CA HIS A 29 0.97 9.73 4.36
C HIS A 29 1.77 10.81 3.64
N ASP A 30 1.22 12.03 3.59
CA ASP A 30 1.84 13.20 2.97
C ASP A 30 2.24 13.03 1.49
N ILE A 31 1.49 12.23 0.74
CA ILE A 31 1.70 12.08 -0.70
C ILE A 31 1.31 13.40 -1.41
N ARG A 32 2.23 13.98 -2.20
CA ARG A 32 1.99 15.24 -2.89
C ARG A 32 1.24 15.08 -4.19
N SER A 33 1.56 14.06 -4.94
CA SER A 33 1.10 13.88 -6.30
C SER A 33 -0.28 13.19 -6.35
N LEU A 34 -1.27 13.91 -6.90
CA LEU A 34 -2.60 13.33 -7.19
C LEU A 34 -2.49 12.09 -8.09
N HIS A 35 -1.54 12.11 -9.04
CA HIS A 35 -1.30 10.97 -9.93
C HIS A 35 -0.77 9.75 -9.18
N ASN A 36 0.11 9.94 -8.18
CA ASN A 36 0.60 8.85 -7.34
C ASN A 36 -0.52 8.27 -6.47
N VAL A 37 -1.40 9.13 -5.93
CA VAL A 37 -2.59 8.67 -5.18
C VAL A 37 -3.50 7.84 -6.09
N GLY A 38 -3.82 8.33 -7.30
CA GLY A 38 -4.64 7.57 -8.25
C GLY A 38 -3.99 6.23 -8.66
N ALA A 39 -2.68 6.22 -8.91
CA ALA A 39 -1.95 4.98 -9.20
C ALA A 39 -1.95 4.01 -8.02
N ALA A 40 -1.91 4.51 -6.78
CA ALA A 40 -2.03 3.68 -5.58
C ALA A 40 -3.44 3.06 -5.45
N PHE A 41 -4.51 3.81 -5.74
CA PHE A 41 -5.86 3.26 -5.82
C PHE A 41 -5.94 2.11 -6.83
N ARG A 42 -5.37 2.30 -8.03
CA ARG A 42 -5.34 1.27 -9.06
C ARG A 42 -4.57 0.02 -8.63
N SER A 43 -3.45 0.19 -7.94
CA SER A 43 -2.70 -0.93 -7.38
C SER A 43 -3.46 -1.62 -6.24
N ALA A 44 -4.13 -0.85 -5.37
CA ALA A 44 -4.97 -1.34 -4.30
C ALA A 44 -6.14 -2.20 -4.82
N ASP A 45 -6.81 -1.75 -5.88
CA ASP A 45 -7.85 -2.52 -6.57
C ASP A 45 -7.29 -3.81 -7.18
N ALA A 46 -6.18 -3.71 -7.92
CA ALA A 46 -5.56 -4.86 -8.58
C ALA A 46 -5.17 -5.98 -7.60
N PHE A 47 -4.68 -5.62 -6.41
CA PHE A 47 -4.32 -6.57 -5.36
C PHE A 47 -5.46 -6.89 -4.40
N GLY A 48 -6.61 -6.20 -4.53
CA GLY A 48 -7.81 -6.42 -3.72
C GLY A 48 -7.54 -6.32 -2.23
N ILE A 49 -6.90 -5.22 -1.79
CA ILE A 49 -6.61 -4.97 -0.38
C ILE A 49 -7.90 -4.63 0.40
N ARG A 50 -7.81 -4.65 1.75
CA ARG A 50 -8.93 -4.30 2.62
C ARG A 50 -9.34 -2.83 2.47
N GLU A 51 -8.39 -1.92 2.60
CA GLU A 51 -8.66 -0.48 2.69
C GLU A 51 -7.43 0.36 2.37
N LEU A 52 -7.63 1.54 1.78
CA LEU A 52 -6.60 2.54 1.54
C LEU A 52 -6.84 3.73 2.47
N TRP A 53 -5.82 4.14 3.23
CA TRP A 53 -5.87 5.28 4.14
C TRP A 53 -5.06 6.44 3.57
N LEU A 54 -5.59 7.65 3.74
CA LEU A 54 -4.97 8.90 3.28
C LEU A 54 -4.85 9.86 4.45
N SER A 55 -3.66 10.40 4.71
CA SER A 55 -3.43 11.35 5.81
C SER A 55 -2.49 12.48 5.45
N GLY A 56 -2.39 13.44 6.34
CA GLY A 56 -1.64 14.66 6.14
C GLY A 56 -2.20 15.46 4.97
N PHE A 57 -1.35 15.97 4.11
CA PHE A 57 -1.77 16.72 2.92
C PHE A 57 -2.00 15.81 1.69
N SER A 58 -2.04 14.49 1.84
CA SER A 58 -2.40 13.60 0.74
C SER A 58 -3.76 13.96 0.17
N PRO A 59 -3.86 14.22 -1.15
CA PRO A 59 -5.14 14.54 -1.77
C PRO A 59 -6.08 13.34 -1.73
N VAL A 60 -7.37 13.65 -1.61
CA VAL A 60 -8.45 12.64 -1.55
C VAL A 60 -9.41 12.77 -2.74
N PRO A 61 -10.08 11.69 -3.16
CA PRO A 61 -11.18 11.77 -4.11
C PRO A 61 -12.33 12.67 -3.59
N PRO A 62 -13.17 13.28 -4.47
CA PRO A 62 -13.07 13.20 -5.93
C PRO A 62 -12.16 14.29 -6.50
N ARG A 63 -11.20 13.92 -7.30
CA ARG A 63 -10.31 14.85 -8.03
C ARG A 63 -10.03 14.28 -9.42
N PRO A 64 -10.17 15.09 -10.50
CA PRO A 64 -9.97 14.61 -11.88
C PRO A 64 -8.61 13.96 -12.12
N GLU A 65 -7.55 14.49 -11.49
CA GLU A 65 -6.19 13.97 -11.65
C GLU A 65 -6.02 12.59 -10.97
N ILE A 66 -6.74 12.34 -9.85
CA ILE A 66 -6.79 11.03 -9.22
C ILE A 66 -7.53 10.06 -10.14
N THR A 67 -8.74 10.40 -10.58
CA THR A 67 -9.57 9.58 -11.48
C THR A 67 -8.84 9.20 -12.76
N LYS A 68 -8.06 10.15 -13.33
CA LYS A 68 -7.29 9.92 -14.55
C LYS A 68 -6.29 8.74 -14.43
N THR A 69 -5.67 8.55 -13.27
CA THR A 69 -4.69 7.48 -13.05
C THR A 69 -5.28 6.26 -12.34
N ALA A 70 -6.28 6.46 -11.50
CA ALA A 70 -7.02 5.39 -10.83
C ALA A 70 -7.92 4.60 -11.80
N ILE A 71 -8.44 5.26 -12.87
CA ILE A 71 -9.31 4.67 -13.90
C ILE A 71 -10.54 4.00 -13.26
N GLY A 72 -11.19 4.68 -12.31
CA GLY A 72 -12.37 4.21 -11.58
C GLY A 72 -12.08 3.29 -10.38
N ALA A 73 -10.82 2.96 -10.09
CA ALA A 73 -10.48 2.14 -8.93
C ALA A 73 -10.84 2.80 -7.60
N GLU A 74 -10.86 4.13 -7.54
CA GLU A 74 -11.25 4.92 -6.37
C GLU A 74 -12.73 4.75 -5.97
N GLU A 75 -13.57 4.25 -6.89
CA GLU A 75 -14.97 3.92 -6.62
C GLU A 75 -15.14 2.51 -6.03
N ASN A 76 -14.16 1.62 -6.26
CA ASN A 76 -14.22 0.21 -5.88
C ASN A 76 -13.43 -0.11 -4.62
N VAL A 77 -12.35 0.63 -4.36
CA VAL A 77 -11.49 0.45 -3.17
C VAL A 77 -12.10 1.16 -1.99
N ASN A 78 -12.29 0.47 -0.87
CA ASN A 78 -12.64 1.12 0.38
C ASN A 78 -11.49 2.05 0.80
N TRP A 79 -11.80 3.30 1.13
CA TRP A 79 -10.80 4.25 1.58
C TRP A 79 -11.35 5.19 2.65
N LYS A 80 -10.45 5.79 3.42
CA LYS A 80 -10.81 6.86 4.34
C LYS A 80 -9.70 7.89 4.51
N GLN A 81 -10.08 9.10 4.85
CA GLN A 81 -9.16 10.15 5.26
C GLN A 81 -8.91 10.06 6.76
N ILE A 82 -7.64 9.99 7.15
CA ILE A 82 -7.20 9.98 8.54
C ILE A 82 -6.93 11.42 8.99
N GLN A 83 -7.64 11.86 10.01
CA GLN A 83 -7.51 13.21 10.58
C GLN A 83 -6.53 13.25 11.76
N SER A 84 -6.39 12.15 12.50
CA SER A 84 -5.53 12.05 13.67
C SER A 84 -4.65 10.81 13.56
N ILE A 85 -3.34 11.01 13.43
CA ILE A 85 -2.36 9.91 13.39
C ILE A 85 -2.35 9.13 14.70
N PRO A 86 -2.33 9.75 15.90
CA PRO A 86 -2.35 9.00 17.15
C PRO A 86 -3.56 8.08 17.30
N GLU A 87 -4.77 8.57 16.93
CA GLU A 87 -5.99 7.76 16.99
C GLU A 87 -5.96 6.59 15.98
N ALA A 88 -5.48 6.85 14.75
CA ALA A 88 -5.32 5.82 13.73
C ALA A 88 -4.34 4.73 14.15
N VAL A 89 -3.20 5.11 14.72
CA VAL A 89 -2.19 4.19 15.27
C VAL A 89 -2.78 3.37 16.41
N GLN A 90 -3.49 4.01 17.33
CA GLN A 90 -4.14 3.31 18.45
C GLN A 90 -5.17 2.29 17.95
N GLN A 91 -5.98 2.67 16.96
CA GLN A 91 -6.95 1.77 16.33
C GLN A 91 -6.24 0.57 15.70
N LEU A 92 -5.20 0.79 14.87
CA LEU A 92 -4.45 -0.28 14.22
C LEU A 92 -3.87 -1.26 15.23
N LYS A 93 -3.26 -0.76 16.30
CA LYS A 93 -2.67 -1.59 17.36
C LYS A 93 -3.74 -2.38 18.12
N SER A 94 -4.87 -1.77 18.45
CA SER A 94 -5.99 -2.46 19.11
C SER A 94 -6.61 -3.56 18.22
N ASP A 95 -6.62 -3.35 16.91
CA ASP A 95 -7.11 -4.30 15.93
C ASP A 95 -6.09 -5.41 15.58
N GLY A 96 -4.87 -5.32 16.15
CA GLY A 96 -3.80 -6.30 15.98
C GLY A 96 -3.02 -6.16 14.67
N TYR A 97 -3.00 -4.96 14.05
CA TYR A 97 -2.18 -4.68 12.90
C TYR A 97 -0.72 -4.42 13.29
N THR A 98 0.19 -4.94 12.49
CA THR A 98 1.58 -4.50 12.47
C THR A 98 1.73 -3.35 11.47
N ILE A 99 2.26 -2.23 11.92
CA ILE A 99 2.48 -1.03 11.10
C ILE A 99 3.88 -1.12 10.50
N VAL A 100 3.96 -1.28 9.19
CA VAL A 100 5.23 -1.45 8.45
C VAL A 100 5.45 -0.26 7.54
N GLY A 101 6.54 0.46 7.70
CA GLY A 101 6.94 1.53 6.78
C GLY A 101 7.72 0.99 5.57
N LEU A 102 7.37 1.42 4.35
CA LEU A 102 8.25 1.25 3.19
C LEU A 102 9.24 2.42 3.18
N GLU A 103 10.35 2.27 3.88
CA GLU A 103 11.30 3.34 4.13
C GLU A 103 12.71 2.79 4.36
N GLN A 104 13.72 3.53 3.93
CA GLN A 104 15.13 3.22 4.21
C GLN A 104 15.50 3.79 5.57
N THR A 105 15.63 2.93 6.56
CA THR A 105 16.02 3.30 7.93
C THR A 105 17.27 2.55 8.36
N THR A 106 17.84 2.91 9.50
CA THR A 106 19.00 2.23 10.07
C THR A 106 18.73 0.76 10.43
N THR A 107 17.48 0.36 10.49
CA THR A 107 17.04 -0.99 10.90
C THR A 107 16.11 -1.63 9.86
N SER A 108 15.95 -1.04 8.68
CA SER A 108 15.11 -1.58 7.62
C SER A 108 15.59 -2.95 7.17
N LYS A 109 14.63 -3.80 6.80
CA LYS A 109 14.88 -5.13 6.24
C LYS A 109 14.58 -5.12 4.76
N LEU A 110 15.34 -5.87 3.99
CA LEU A 110 15.03 -6.04 2.57
C LEU A 110 13.64 -6.67 2.42
N LEU A 111 12.79 -6.05 1.61
CA LEU A 111 11.39 -6.42 1.45
C LEU A 111 11.20 -7.92 1.12
N HIS A 112 12.04 -8.47 0.24
CA HIS A 112 11.97 -9.89 -0.13
C HIS A 112 12.39 -10.84 1.00
N GLN A 113 13.16 -10.38 1.99
CA GLN A 113 13.60 -11.16 3.15
C GLN A 113 12.70 -10.95 4.38
N TYR A 114 11.82 -9.95 4.34
CA TYR A 114 10.95 -9.64 5.46
C TYR A 114 9.95 -10.77 5.71
N LYS A 115 9.94 -11.29 6.92
CA LYS A 115 8.97 -12.30 7.38
C LYS A 115 7.81 -11.60 8.06
N LEU A 116 6.58 -12.01 7.71
CA LEU A 116 5.37 -11.42 8.31
C LEU A 116 5.31 -11.78 9.80
N PRO A 117 5.24 -10.79 10.71
CA PRO A 117 5.10 -11.04 12.14
C PRO A 117 3.67 -11.39 12.53
N SER A 118 2.70 -10.97 11.70
CA SER A 118 1.27 -11.20 11.88
C SER A 118 0.56 -11.31 10.54
N LYS A 119 -0.72 -11.72 10.57
CA LYS A 119 -1.57 -11.75 9.38
C LYS A 119 -2.23 -10.40 9.06
N LYS A 120 -2.10 -9.39 9.95
CA LYS A 120 -2.68 -8.08 9.76
C LYS A 120 -1.58 -7.04 9.59
N ILE A 121 -1.49 -6.46 8.40
CA ILE A 121 -0.44 -5.50 8.02
C ILE A 121 -1.07 -4.18 7.59
N CYS A 122 -0.55 -3.09 8.13
CA CYS A 122 -0.72 -1.75 7.61
C CYS A 122 0.61 -1.29 7.00
N LEU A 123 0.67 -1.21 5.67
CA LEU A 123 1.85 -0.73 4.95
C LEU A 123 1.76 0.78 4.76
N VAL A 124 2.74 1.52 5.25
CA VAL A 124 2.83 2.98 5.15
C VAL A 124 3.77 3.37 4.02
N LEU A 125 3.31 4.26 3.15
CA LEU A 125 4.11 4.97 2.15
C LEU A 125 4.16 6.46 2.52
N GLY A 126 5.35 7.03 2.52
CA GLY A 126 5.57 8.43 2.86
C GLY A 126 5.70 9.35 1.64
N ASN A 127 5.96 10.61 1.92
CA ASN A 127 6.17 11.67 0.95
C ASN A 127 7.27 11.33 -0.07
N GLU A 128 7.08 11.78 -1.32
CA GLU A 128 7.99 11.49 -2.45
C GLU A 128 9.41 12.08 -2.26
N VAL A 129 9.56 13.07 -1.39
CA VAL A 129 10.82 13.77 -1.18
C VAL A 129 11.41 13.49 0.20
N THR A 130 10.58 13.57 1.23
CA THR A 130 11.00 13.48 2.64
C THR A 130 10.77 12.11 3.27
N GLY A 131 10.09 11.19 2.57
CA GLY A 131 9.74 9.89 3.12
C GLY A 131 8.64 9.95 4.18
N ILE A 132 8.64 8.99 5.09
CA ILE A 132 7.70 8.94 6.21
C ILE A 132 8.13 9.96 7.26
N GLY A 133 7.22 10.87 7.63
CA GLY A 133 7.51 11.97 8.55
C GLY A 133 7.76 11.54 10.01
N ASP A 134 8.34 12.47 10.78
CA ASP A 134 8.69 12.26 12.19
C ASP A 134 7.48 12.05 13.09
N ASP A 135 6.30 12.42 12.63
CA ASP A 135 5.02 12.20 13.30
C ASP A 135 4.50 10.75 13.18
N LEU A 136 4.99 9.99 12.20
CA LEU A 136 4.57 8.61 11.96
C LEU A 136 5.69 7.58 12.13
N ILE A 137 6.95 7.94 11.84
CA ILE A 137 8.13 7.07 12.01
C ILE A 137 8.19 6.41 13.40
N PRO A 138 7.96 7.11 14.54
CA PRO A 138 8.06 6.50 15.87
C PRO A 138 6.99 5.42 16.15
N HIS A 139 5.95 5.37 15.33
CA HIS A 139 4.83 4.46 15.47
C HIS A 139 4.95 3.19 14.62
N LEU A 140 5.97 3.12 13.75
CA LEU A 140 6.24 1.93 12.95
C LEU A 140 6.74 0.79 13.84
N ASP A 141 6.19 -0.40 13.63
CA ASP A 141 6.68 -1.63 14.29
C ASP A 141 7.88 -2.23 13.52
N ALA A 142 7.97 -1.92 12.22
CA ALA A 142 9.08 -2.33 11.36
C ALA A 142 9.21 -1.39 10.14
N SER A 143 10.38 -1.39 9.52
CA SER A 143 10.58 -0.80 8.20
C SER A 143 11.13 -1.84 7.22
N VAL A 144 10.72 -1.71 5.96
CA VAL A 144 11.19 -2.53 4.86
C VAL A 144 11.66 -1.64 3.71
N GLU A 145 12.64 -2.11 2.98
CA GLU A 145 13.17 -1.39 1.83
C GLU A 145 13.27 -2.28 0.59
N ILE A 146 13.09 -1.68 -0.58
CA ILE A 146 13.33 -2.31 -1.87
C ILE A 146 14.82 -2.13 -2.19
N PRO A 147 15.58 -3.23 -2.44
CA PRO A 147 16.99 -3.11 -2.77
C PRO A 147 17.17 -2.31 -4.07
N GLN A 148 18.11 -1.38 -4.05
CA GLN A 148 18.42 -0.52 -5.18
C GLN A 148 19.91 -0.60 -5.50
N PHE A 149 20.25 -0.67 -6.79
CA PHE A 149 21.61 -0.87 -7.29
C PHE A 149 22.06 0.28 -8.22
N GLY A 150 21.17 1.24 -8.46
CA GLY A 150 21.44 2.39 -9.31
C GLY A 150 22.01 3.59 -8.54
N MET A 151 22.34 4.66 -9.27
CA MET A 151 22.81 5.91 -8.67
C MET A 151 21.70 6.73 -7.99
N LYS A 152 20.43 6.47 -8.33
CA LYS A 152 19.29 7.07 -7.63
C LYS A 152 18.96 6.24 -6.41
N HIS A 153 18.57 6.92 -5.33
CA HIS A 153 18.32 6.30 -4.01
C HIS A 153 16.84 6.08 -3.69
N SER A 154 15.95 6.33 -4.66
CA SER A 154 14.51 6.11 -4.49
C SER A 154 13.82 5.75 -5.80
N LEU A 155 12.73 4.99 -5.69
CA LEU A 155 11.75 4.77 -6.75
C LEU A 155 10.62 5.80 -6.62
N ASN A 156 9.87 6.02 -7.71
CA ASN A 156 8.59 6.69 -7.60
C ASN A 156 7.70 5.94 -6.58
N VAL A 157 7.02 6.68 -5.69
CA VAL A 157 6.28 6.10 -4.56
C VAL A 157 5.17 5.14 -5.00
N SER A 158 4.48 5.41 -6.11
CA SER A 158 3.45 4.52 -6.62
C SER A 158 4.03 3.24 -7.23
N VAL A 159 5.22 3.31 -7.83
CA VAL A 159 5.98 2.13 -8.30
C VAL A 159 6.44 1.31 -7.12
N ALA A 160 7.06 1.94 -6.12
CA ALA A 160 7.49 1.29 -4.89
C ALA A 160 6.31 0.61 -4.17
N GLY A 161 5.16 1.29 -4.08
CA GLY A 161 3.92 0.76 -3.54
C GLY A 161 3.43 -0.48 -4.28
N GLY A 162 3.45 -0.47 -5.62
CA GLY A 162 3.06 -1.63 -6.44
C GLY A 162 3.99 -2.84 -6.23
N VAL A 163 5.31 -2.61 -6.18
CA VAL A 163 6.31 -3.65 -5.87
C VAL A 163 6.08 -4.24 -4.47
N ALA A 164 5.85 -3.37 -3.48
CA ALA A 164 5.61 -3.82 -2.12
C ALA A 164 4.30 -4.61 -2.00
N LEU A 165 3.21 -4.16 -2.62
CA LEU A 165 1.94 -4.87 -2.64
C LEU A 165 2.09 -6.28 -3.24
N TYR A 166 2.83 -6.42 -4.34
CA TYR A 166 3.10 -7.75 -4.91
C TYR A 166 3.90 -8.63 -3.95
N ALA A 167 4.96 -8.10 -3.33
CA ALA A 167 5.76 -8.86 -2.37
C ALA A 167 4.96 -9.29 -1.14
N PHE A 168 4.06 -8.44 -0.63
CA PHE A 168 3.15 -8.81 0.46
C PHE A 168 2.10 -9.82 -0.01
N PHE A 169 1.59 -9.68 -1.23
CA PHE A 169 0.68 -10.67 -1.80
C PHE A 169 1.30 -12.08 -1.81
N GLU A 170 2.53 -12.24 -2.29
CA GLU A 170 3.24 -13.53 -2.27
C GLU A 170 3.35 -14.09 -0.85
N LYS A 171 3.76 -13.25 0.12
CA LYS A 171 3.91 -13.67 1.52
C LYS A 171 2.58 -14.11 2.16
N PHE A 172 1.47 -13.47 1.80
CA PHE A 172 0.13 -13.85 2.28
C PHE A 172 -0.38 -15.13 1.61
N GLU A 173 -0.04 -15.37 0.33
CA GLU A 173 -0.33 -16.65 -0.34
C GLU A 173 0.42 -17.81 0.32
N ASP A 174 1.69 -17.62 0.66
CA ASP A 174 2.51 -18.64 1.36
C ASP A 174 1.91 -19.01 2.72
N LEU A 175 1.36 -18.03 3.45
CA LEU A 175 0.69 -18.28 4.74
C LEU A 175 -0.63 -19.07 4.63
N LYS A 176 -1.29 -19.08 3.47
CA LYS A 176 -2.49 -19.89 3.25
C LYS A 176 -2.14 -21.35 2.95
N ASN A 177 -0.94 -21.57 2.40
CA ASN A 177 -0.48 -22.87 1.97
C ASN A 177 0.38 -23.60 3.05
N SER A 178 0.62 -22.93 4.20
CA SER A 178 1.33 -23.45 5.37
C SER A 178 0.36 -23.93 6.43
#